data_52210ca6eca34e01adbb6ade56140a38
#
_entry.id   52210ca6eca34e01adbb6ade56140a38
#
_cell.length_a   1.000
_cell.length_b   1.000
_cell.length_c   1.000
_cell.angle_alpha   90.00
_cell.angle_beta   90.00
_cell.angle_gamma   90.00
#
_symmetry.space_group_name_H-M   'P 1'
#
loop_
_entity.id
_entity.type
_entity.pdbx_description
1 polymer ?
#
loop_
_entity_poly.entity_id
_entity_poly.type
_entity_poly.pdbx_seq_one_letter_code
_entity_poly.pdbx_strand_id
1 'polypeptide(L)'
;PHKSASPRMNLMSLAAEPNSGKNVNDKVKITNPTLSLNKSNNHANNVIWPTSNEQFNLKANYELDDSIKEGDTFTIKYGQYIRPGGLELPAIKTQLRSNDGSIVANGVYDKATNTTTYTFTNYVDQYQNITGSFDLIATPKRETAIKDNQSYPMEVTIANEVVKKDFIVDYGNKKDNTTTAAVANVDNVNNKHNEVVYLNQNNQNPKYAKYFSTVKNGKFIPGEVKVYEVTDTNAMVDSFNPDLNSSNVKDVTSQFAPKVSADGTRVDINFASSMANGKKYIVTQAVRPTGTGNVYTEYWLTRDGTTNTNDFYRGTKSTTVSYLNGSSTAQGDNPTYSLGDYVWLDKNKNGVQDDDEKGLAGVYVTLKDSNNRELQRVTTDQSGHYQFDNLQNGTYTVEFAIPDNYTPSP
;
A
#
# COMPACT_ATOMS: atom_id res chain seq x y z
N PRO A 1 21.72 -28.87 62.29
CA PRO A 1 22.68 -28.41 61.30
C PRO A 1 21.97 -27.84 60.08
N HIS A 2 22.31 -26.63 59.73
CA HIS A 2 21.72 -25.97 58.59
C HIS A 2 22.36 -26.44 57.30
N LYS A 3 21.54 -26.89 56.38
CA LYS A 3 21.97 -27.19 55.03
C LYS A 3 21.69 -26.00 54.16
N SER A 4 22.68 -25.59 53.39
CA SER A 4 22.51 -24.57 52.34
C SER A 4 21.75 -25.18 51.18
N ALA A 5 20.63 -24.61 50.83
CA ALA A 5 19.92 -24.93 49.58
C ALA A 5 19.94 -23.70 48.68
N SER A 6 20.04 -23.93 47.38
CA SER A 6 20.20 -22.84 46.45
C SER A 6 19.26 -22.99 45.27
N PRO A 7 17.98 -22.64 45.45
CA PRO A 7 17.14 -22.48 44.28
C PRO A 7 17.71 -21.36 43.40
N ARG A 8 17.86 -21.65 42.16
CA ARG A 8 18.36 -20.67 41.20
C ARG A 8 17.27 -19.68 40.84
N MET A 9 17.61 -18.40 40.92
CA MET A 9 16.78 -17.34 40.34
C MET A 9 17.21 -17.17 38.89
N ASN A 10 16.35 -17.57 37.95
CA ASN A 10 16.64 -17.50 36.53
C ASN A 10 15.74 -16.49 35.85
N LEU A 11 16.37 -15.57 35.13
CA LEU A 11 15.72 -14.73 34.18
C LEU A 11 16.07 -15.29 32.79
N MET A 12 15.05 -15.78 32.06
CA MET A 12 15.23 -16.37 30.74
C MET A 12 14.43 -15.60 29.71
N SER A 13 15.02 -15.42 28.56
CA SER A 13 14.35 -14.82 27.42
C SER A 13 14.18 -15.86 26.33
N LEU A 14 12.95 -16.06 25.85
CA LEU A 14 12.63 -16.87 24.69
C LEU A 14 12.37 -15.99 23.46
N ALA A 15 12.48 -14.68 23.58
CA ALA A 15 12.39 -13.75 22.46
C ALA A 15 13.62 -13.89 21.57
N ALA A 16 13.43 -13.66 20.28
CA ALA A 16 14.53 -13.54 19.35
C ALA A 16 15.42 -12.35 19.70
N GLU A 17 16.71 -12.47 19.44
CA GLU A 17 17.64 -11.35 19.51
C GLU A 17 17.20 -10.20 18.60
N PRO A 18 17.48 -8.95 18.98
CA PRO A 18 17.23 -7.81 18.09
C PRO A 18 17.88 -8.03 16.73
N ASN A 19 17.12 -7.76 15.66
CA ASN A 19 17.56 -7.99 14.28
C ASN A 19 17.88 -6.66 13.62
N SER A 20 19.03 -6.57 12.97
CA SER A 20 19.47 -5.41 12.21
C SER A 20 18.67 -5.18 10.92
N GLY A 21 17.81 -6.12 10.52
CA GLY A 21 17.01 -6.02 9.31
C GLY A 21 17.76 -6.48 8.07
N LYS A 22 17.66 -7.76 7.76
CA LYS A 22 18.25 -8.34 6.54
C LYS A 22 17.20 -8.40 5.45
N ASN A 23 17.64 -8.21 4.19
CA ASN A 23 16.81 -8.59 3.05
C ASN A 23 16.75 -10.12 2.97
N VAL A 24 15.53 -10.65 3.01
CA VAL A 24 15.28 -12.10 2.97
C VAL A 24 14.44 -12.50 1.76
N ASN A 25 14.60 -11.82 0.62
CA ASN A 25 13.88 -12.18 -0.60
C ASN A 25 14.08 -13.66 -0.98
N ASP A 26 15.25 -14.21 -0.73
CA ASP A 26 15.58 -15.62 -1.01
C ASP A 26 14.88 -16.62 -0.06
N LYS A 27 14.30 -16.14 1.04
CA LYS A 27 13.59 -16.93 2.04
C LYS A 27 12.06 -16.75 1.97
N VAL A 28 11.59 -15.94 1.07
CA VAL A 28 10.17 -15.74 0.76
C VAL A 28 9.89 -16.50 -0.54
N LYS A 29 9.22 -17.64 -0.41
CA LYS A 29 8.85 -18.45 -1.57
C LYS A 29 7.52 -17.97 -2.14
N ILE A 30 7.57 -17.50 -3.37
CA ILE A 30 6.39 -17.03 -4.10
C ILE A 30 5.92 -18.13 -5.03
N THR A 31 4.62 -18.44 -4.97
CA THR A 31 3.97 -19.44 -5.84
C THR A 31 2.75 -18.83 -6.50
N ASN A 32 2.47 -19.32 -7.72
CA ASN A 32 1.33 -18.88 -8.53
C ASN A 32 1.22 -17.35 -8.69
N PRO A 33 2.31 -16.64 -8.98
CA PRO A 33 2.21 -15.20 -9.19
C PRO A 33 1.45 -14.93 -10.49
N THR A 34 0.46 -14.05 -10.42
CA THR A 34 -0.33 -13.65 -11.59
C THR A 34 -0.51 -12.15 -11.61
N LEU A 35 -0.50 -11.61 -12.82
CA LEU A 35 -0.94 -10.26 -13.09
C LEU A 35 -2.13 -10.34 -14.04
N SER A 36 -3.31 -9.98 -13.55
CA SER A 36 -4.56 -10.06 -14.27
C SER A 36 -5.25 -8.72 -14.34
N LEU A 37 -6.12 -8.56 -15.34
CA LEU A 37 -6.91 -7.35 -15.49
C LEU A 37 -8.20 -7.44 -14.69
N ASN A 38 -8.44 -6.45 -13.83
CA ASN A 38 -9.75 -6.24 -13.25
C ASN A 38 -10.56 -5.34 -14.18
N LYS A 39 -11.28 -5.99 -15.08
CA LYS A 39 -12.00 -5.34 -16.15
C LYS A 39 -13.41 -4.96 -15.69
N SER A 40 -13.73 -3.68 -15.72
CA SER A 40 -15.05 -3.15 -15.35
C SER A 40 -15.95 -2.90 -16.56
N ASN A 41 -15.40 -2.99 -17.79
CA ASN A 41 -16.11 -2.76 -19.03
C ASN A 41 -15.99 -3.96 -19.95
N ASN A 42 -16.94 -4.12 -20.88
CA ASN A 42 -16.91 -5.23 -21.83
C ASN A 42 -16.01 -4.88 -23.03
N HIS A 43 -14.80 -5.42 -23.02
CA HIS A 43 -13.83 -5.26 -24.11
C HIS A 43 -12.79 -6.39 -24.07
N ALA A 44 -11.79 -6.33 -24.94
CA ALA A 44 -10.75 -7.37 -25.01
C ALA A 44 -9.99 -7.54 -23.69
N ASN A 45 -9.61 -8.79 -23.37
CA ASN A 45 -9.02 -9.16 -22.09
C ASN A 45 -7.56 -8.74 -21.92
N ASN A 46 -6.89 -8.35 -22.99
CA ASN A 46 -5.49 -7.90 -22.95
C ASN A 46 -5.35 -6.37 -23.00
N VAL A 47 -6.45 -5.64 -22.91
CA VAL A 47 -6.49 -4.17 -22.94
C VAL A 47 -6.94 -3.66 -21.58
N ILE A 48 -6.24 -2.68 -21.05
CA ILE A 48 -6.63 -1.98 -19.83
C ILE A 48 -7.07 -0.56 -20.13
N TRP A 49 -8.19 -0.15 -19.52
CA TRP A 49 -8.73 1.22 -19.56
C TRP A 49 -8.52 1.92 -18.21
N PRO A 50 -7.32 2.47 -17.94
CA PRO A 50 -7.01 3.04 -16.60
C PRO A 50 -7.89 4.22 -16.23
N THR A 51 -8.37 4.99 -17.22
CA THR A 51 -9.22 6.16 -16.99
C THR A 51 -10.70 5.81 -16.84
N SER A 52 -11.04 4.53 -16.97
CA SER A 52 -12.39 3.99 -16.79
C SER A 52 -12.46 3.04 -15.59
N ASN A 53 -11.66 3.28 -14.55
CA ASN A 53 -11.60 2.56 -13.29
C ASN A 53 -11.16 1.09 -13.42
N GLU A 54 -10.40 0.76 -14.47
CA GLU A 54 -9.81 -0.56 -14.59
C GLU A 54 -8.42 -0.60 -13.96
N GLN A 55 -8.08 -1.72 -13.38
CA GLN A 55 -6.85 -1.91 -12.63
C GLN A 55 -6.33 -3.32 -12.83
N PHE A 56 -5.06 -3.53 -12.50
CA PHE A 56 -4.49 -4.87 -12.40
C PHE A 56 -4.68 -5.42 -10.99
N ASN A 57 -4.84 -6.74 -10.94
CA ASN A 57 -4.67 -7.52 -9.72
C ASN A 57 -3.34 -8.26 -9.78
N LEU A 58 -2.46 -7.96 -8.85
CA LEU A 58 -1.22 -8.70 -8.62
C LEU A 58 -1.48 -9.71 -7.51
N LYS A 59 -1.58 -10.99 -7.85
CA LYS A 59 -1.88 -12.06 -6.91
C LYS A 59 -0.70 -13.00 -6.79
N ALA A 60 -0.44 -13.45 -5.58
CA ALA A 60 0.52 -14.52 -5.33
C ALA A 60 0.22 -15.19 -4.01
N ASN A 61 0.69 -16.44 -3.90
CA ASN A 61 0.82 -17.13 -2.63
C ASN A 61 2.26 -17.05 -2.17
N TYR A 62 2.47 -17.04 -0.86
CA TYR A 62 3.81 -17.02 -0.31
C TYR A 62 3.97 -18.01 0.84
N GLU A 63 5.19 -18.49 1.00
CA GLU A 63 5.62 -19.29 2.13
C GLU A 63 6.86 -18.61 2.73
N LEU A 64 6.87 -18.45 4.04
CA LEU A 64 7.97 -17.83 4.76
C LEU A 64 8.84 -18.92 5.40
N ASP A 65 10.15 -18.86 5.16
CA ASP A 65 11.10 -19.71 5.87
C ASP A 65 11.08 -19.39 7.37
N ASP A 66 11.14 -20.43 8.21
CA ASP A 66 11.07 -20.26 9.66
C ASP A 66 12.25 -19.48 10.25
N SER A 67 13.33 -19.30 9.50
CA SER A 67 14.48 -18.49 9.92
C SER A 67 14.27 -16.99 9.81
N ILE A 68 13.19 -16.56 9.14
CA ILE A 68 12.85 -15.13 9.04
C ILE A 68 12.49 -14.59 10.41
N LYS A 69 13.02 -13.41 10.75
CA LYS A 69 12.85 -12.75 12.05
C LYS A 69 12.20 -11.38 11.90
N GLU A 70 11.59 -10.91 12.97
CA GLU A 70 11.13 -9.52 13.07
C GLU A 70 12.24 -8.57 12.64
N GLY A 71 11.90 -7.60 11.79
CA GLY A 71 12.85 -6.63 11.25
C GLY A 71 13.47 -7.04 9.91
N ASP A 72 13.40 -8.30 9.52
CA ASP A 72 13.81 -8.73 8.18
C ASP A 72 12.87 -8.15 7.13
N THR A 73 13.38 -8.01 5.91
CA THR A 73 12.64 -7.35 4.84
C THR A 73 12.57 -8.19 3.58
N PHE A 74 11.50 -7.98 2.82
CA PHE A 74 11.43 -8.38 1.43
C PHE A 74 10.83 -7.26 0.58
N THR A 75 10.97 -7.35 -0.73
CA THR A 75 10.59 -6.28 -1.62
C THR A 75 9.61 -6.74 -2.70
N ILE A 76 8.74 -5.83 -3.11
CA ILE A 76 8.01 -5.90 -4.37
C ILE A 76 8.50 -4.73 -5.22
N LYS A 77 9.20 -5.04 -6.31
CA LYS A 77 9.73 -4.05 -7.24
C LYS A 77 8.86 -4.00 -8.48
N TYR A 78 8.26 -2.86 -8.73
CA TYR A 78 7.47 -2.59 -9.93
C TYR A 78 8.39 -2.17 -11.07
N GLY A 79 8.09 -2.64 -12.27
CA GLY A 79 8.87 -2.35 -13.46
C GLY A 79 8.61 -0.95 -14.03
N GLN A 80 9.10 -0.73 -15.24
CA GLN A 80 9.12 0.58 -15.87
C GLN A 80 7.71 1.17 -16.13
N TYR A 81 6.71 0.31 -16.40
CA TYR A 81 5.41 0.74 -16.93
C TYR A 81 4.24 0.52 -15.97
N ILE A 82 4.50 0.10 -14.78
CA ILE A 82 3.49 -0.26 -13.78
C ILE A 82 3.86 0.32 -12.42
N ARG A 83 2.86 0.66 -11.63
CA ARG A 83 3.03 1.13 -10.26
C ARG A 83 1.98 0.53 -9.33
N PRO A 84 2.20 0.52 -8.01
CA PRO A 84 1.17 0.09 -7.07
C PRO A 84 0.01 1.07 -7.01
N GLY A 85 -1.15 0.57 -6.58
CA GLY A 85 -2.37 1.34 -6.43
C GLY A 85 -3.16 1.51 -7.73
N GLY A 86 -4.30 2.18 -7.62
CA GLY A 86 -5.18 2.50 -8.74
C GLY A 86 -5.09 3.97 -9.13
N LEU A 87 -6.23 4.65 -9.17
CA LEU A 87 -6.27 6.10 -9.40
C LEU A 87 -5.61 6.89 -8.29
N GLU A 88 -5.63 6.37 -7.05
CA GLU A 88 -4.96 7.01 -5.94
C GLU A 88 -3.45 7.11 -6.20
N LEU A 89 -2.87 8.22 -5.76
CA LEU A 89 -1.41 8.28 -5.63
C LEU A 89 -0.97 7.14 -4.71
N PRO A 90 0.13 6.45 -5.03
CA PRO A 90 0.54 5.29 -4.25
C PRO A 90 0.65 5.63 -2.77
N ALA A 91 0.02 4.81 -1.94
CA ALA A 91 0.17 4.94 -0.50
C ALA A 91 1.63 4.69 -0.12
N ILE A 92 2.20 5.59 0.67
CA ILE A 92 3.58 5.42 1.16
C ILE A 92 3.64 4.23 2.11
N LYS A 93 2.60 4.02 2.93
CA LYS A 93 2.53 2.92 3.90
C LYS A 93 1.45 1.93 3.51
N THR A 94 1.78 0.65 3.58
CA THR A 94 0.86 -0.45 3.34
C THR A 94 1.14 -1.60 4.31
N GLN A 95 0.27 -2.60 4.36
CA GLN A 95 0.41 -3.71 5.31
C GLN A 95 -0.03 -5.02 4.67
N LEU A 96 0.64 -6.10 5.05
CA LEU A 96 0.16 -7.46 4.83
C LEU A 96 -0.38 -8.00 6.15
N ARG A 97 -1.57 -8.56 6.13
CA ARG A 97 -2.27 -9.04 7.31
C ARG A 97 -2.53 -10.54 7.24
N SER A 98 -2.66 -11.13 8.42
CA SER A 98 -3.10 -12.51 8.59
C SER A 98 -4.62 -12.63 8.57
N ASN A 99 -5.11 -13.88 8.61
CA ASN A 99 -6.54 -14.16 8.62
C ASN A 99 -7.26 -13.61 9.86
N ASP A 100 -6.56 -13.46 10.97
CA ASP A 100 -7.09 -12.88 12.21
C ASP A 100 -6.92 -11.36 12.30
N GLY A 101 -6.40 -10.72 11.26
CA GLY A 101 -6.18 -9.28 11.19
C GLY A 101 -4.85 -8.80 11.76
N SER A 102 -3.99 -9.70 12.26
CA SER A 102 -2.65 -9.32 12.73
C SER A 102 -1.79 -8.84 11.57
N ILE A 103 -0.91 -7.88 11.84
CA ILE A 103 0.01 -7.37 10.83
C ILE A 103 1.19 -8.34 10.70
N VAL A 104 1.40 -8.89 9.51
CA VAL A 104 2.53 -9.75 9.19
C VAL A 104 3.74 -8.93 8.79
N ALA A 105 3.53 -7.91 7.97
CA ALA A 105 4.59 -7.02 7.50
C ALA A 105 4.04 -5.63 7.23
N ASN A 106 4.86 -4.63 7.53
CA ASN A 106 4.60 -3.23 7.19
C ASN A 106 5.40 -2.87 5.94
N GLY A 107 4.72 -2.33 4.94
CA GLY A 107 5.31 -1.91 3.69
C GLY A 107 5.50 -0.40 3.61
N VAL A 108 6.62 0.03 3.03
CA VAL A 108 6.91 1.42 2.70
C VAL A 108 7.25 1.49 1.22
N TYR A 109 6.49 2.30 0.50
CA TYR A 109 6.72 2.52 -0.93
C TYR A 109 7.67 3.69 -1.15
N ASP A 110 8.68 3.47 -1.98
CA ASP A 110 9.59 4.49 -2.47
C ASP A 110 9.32 4.75 -3.95
N LYS A 111 8.81 5.94 -4.25
CA LYS A 111 8.52 6.36 -5.62
C LYS A 111 9.78 6.41 -6.50
N ALA A 112 10.91 6.80 -5.94
CA ALA A 112 12.15 6.95 -6.71
C ALA A 112 12.63 5.60 -7.28
N THR A 113 12.48 4.53 -6.52
CA THR A 113 12.86 3.17 -6.93
C THR A 113 11.67 2.34 -7.41
N ASN A 114 10.45 2.85 -7.31
CA ASN A 114 9.21 2.15 -7.63
C ASN A 114 9.11 0.80 -6.91
N THR A 115 9.54 0.77 -5.66
CA THR A 115 9.69 -0.45 -4.86
C THR A 115 9.00 -0.27 -3.51
N THR A 116 8.23 -1.28 -3.12
CA THR A 116 7.71 -1.39 -1.75
C THR A 116 8.61 -2.34 -0.97
N THR A 117 9.14 -1.85 0.16
CA THR A 117 9.90 -2.66 1.10
C THR A 117 9.00 -3.03 2.26
N TYR A 118 8.80 -4.32 2.48
CA TYR A 118 8.03 -4.87 3.58
C TYR A 118 8.97 -5.29 4.70
N THR A 119 8.69 -4.82 5.92
CA THR A 119 9.41 -5.21 7.13
C THR A 119 8.52 -6.13 7.95
N PHE A 120 8.99 -7.33 8.26
CA PHE A 120 8.25 -8.29 9.05
C PHE A 120 8.10 -7.83 10.50
N THR A 121 6.92 -8.09 11.04
CA THR A 121 6.60 -7.87 12.46
C THR A 121 6.99 -9.10 13.28
N ASN A 122 6.71 -9.06 14.59
CA ASN A 122 6.90 -10.21 15.47
C ASN A 122 5.99 -11.41 15.13
N TYR A 123 5.06 -11.25 14.19
CA TYR A 123 4.23 -12.37 13.70
C TYR A 123 5.10 -13.55 13.27
N VAL A 124 6.22 -13.28 12.57
CA VAL A 124 7.12 -14.32 12.08
C VAL A 124 7.92 -15.00 13.19
N ASP A 125 8.03 -14.38 14.35
CA ASP A 125 8.66 -14.98 15.52
C ASP A 125 7.69 -15.83 16.34
N GLN A 126 6.39 -15.57 16.22
CA GLN A 126 5.33 -16.27 16.95
C GLN A 126 4.86 -17.54 16.26
N TYR A 127 5.00 -17.62 14.95
CA TYR A 127 4.44 -18.69 14.13
C TYR A 127 5.53 -19.38 13.29
N GLN A 128 5.29 -20.65 12.97
CA GLN A 128 6.10 -21.46 12.05
C GLN A 128 5.25 -21.90 10.87
N ASN A 129 5.89 -22.34 9.79
CA ASN A 129 5.22 -22.83 8.59
C ASN A 129 4.20 -21.78 8.07
N ILE A 130 4.60 -20.53 8.06
CA ILE A 130 3.71 -19.44 7.67
C ILE A 130 3.48 -19.50 6.17
N THR A 131 2.22 -19.52 5.80
CA THR A 131 1.75 -19.39 4.42
C THR A 131 0.79 -18.23 4.32
N GLY A 132 0.74 -17.59 3.19
CA GLY A 132 -0.15 -16.47 2.97
C GLY A 132 -0.42 -16.24 1.50
N SER A 133 -1.22 -15.24 1.25
CA SER A 133 -1.52 -14.77 -0.10
C SER A 133 -1.77 -13.28 -0.07
N PHE A 134 -1.66 -12.66 -1.22
CA PHE A 134 -2.12 -11.28 -1.40
C PHE A 134 -2.74 -11.08 -2.77
N ASP A 135 -3.58 -10.09 -2.82
CA ASP A 135 -4.21 -9.55 -4.02
C ASP A 135 -4.02 -8.04 -3.94
N LEU A 136 -3.02 -7.53 -4.66
CA LEU A 136 -2.66 -6.12 -4.64
C LEU A 136 -3.12 -5.44 -5.92
N ILE A 137 -3.56 -4.20 -5.79
CA ILE A 137 -3.97 -3.40 -6.93
C ILE A 137 -2.75 -2.72 -7.52
N ALA A 138 -2.69 -2.69 -8.85
CA ALA A 138 -1.66 -1.99 -9.60
C ALA A 138 -2.28 -1.34 -10.84
N THR A 139 -1.57 -0.39 -11.45
CA THR A 139 -2.04 0.37 -12.60
C THR A 139 -0.88 0.72 -13.52
N PRO A 140 -1.11 0.98 -14.81
CA PRO A 140 -0.06 1.51 -15.67
C PRO A 140 0.51 2.81 -15.13
N LYS A 141 1.82 2.94 -15.23
CA LYS A 141 2.53 4.17 -14.86
C LYS A 141 2.38 5.20 -15.98
N ARG A 142 1.69 6.30 -15.70
CA ARG A 142 1.31 7.27 -16.73
C ARG A 142 2.49 8.09 -17.26
N GLU A 143 3.57 8.17 -16.51
CA GLU A 143 4.81 8.86 -16.90
C GLU A 143 5.57 8.11 -18.00
N THR A 144 5.37 6.82 -18.14
CA THR A 144 6.13 5.95 -19.05
C THR A 144 5.26 5.18 -20.04
N ALA A 145 4.13 4.64 -19.60
CA ALA A 145 3.13 4.02 -20.49
C ALA A 145 2.22 5.12 -21.07
N ILE A 146 2.76 5.93 -21.95
CA ILE A 146 2.20 7.23 -22.34
C ILE A 146 1.15 7.12 -23.43
N LYS A 147 1.28 6.16 -24.38
CA LYS A 147 0.51 6.14 -25.63
C LYS A 147 -0.64 5.15 -25.58
N ASP A 148 -1.79 5.57 -26.12
CA ASP A 148 -2.93 4.70 -26.35
C ASP A 148 -2.64 3.63 -27.41
N ASN A 149 -3.31 2.48 -27.26
CA ASN A 149 -3.28 1.37 -28.19
C ASN A 149 -1.87 0.81 -28.44
N GLN A 150 -1.00 0.97 -27.44
CA GLN A 150 0.34 0.41 -27.45
C GLN A 150 0.45 -0.66 -26.39
N SER A 151 1.11 -1.76 -26.72
CA SER A 151 1.43 -2.84 -25.76
C SER A 151 2.64 -2.46 -24.94
N TYR A 152 2.54 -2.65 -23.64
CA TYR A 152 3.63 -2.44 -22.68
C TYR A 152 3.87 -3.71 -21.86
N PRO A 153 5.13 -4.08 -21.63
CA PRO A 153 5.46 -5.20 -20.74
C PRO A 153 5.28 -4.77 -19.28
N MET A 154 4.24 -5.28 -18.65
CA MET A 154 3.99 -5.06 -17.24
C MET A 154 4.74 -6.10 -16.44
N GLU A 155 5.75 -5.67 -15.67
CA GLU A 155 6.67 -6.53 -14.96
C GLU A 155 6.70 -6.15 -13.48
N VAL A 156 6.60 -7.14 -12.62
CA VAL A 156 6.71 -6.98 -11.16
C VAL A 156 7.60 -8.09 -10.62
N THR A 157 8.54 -7.74 -9.76
CA THR A 157 9.39 -8.70 -9.07
C THR A 157 8.96 -8.78 -7.61
N ILE A 158 8.40 -9.91 -7.22
CA ILE A 158 7.93 -10.18 -5.87
C ILE A 158 9.01 -11.02 -5.19
N ALA A 159 9.68 -10.46 -4.19
CA ALA A 159 10.89 -11.04 -3.64
C ALA A 159 11.90 -11.29 -4.80
N ASN A 160 12.16 -12.53 -5.17
CA ASN A 160 13.01 -12.87 -6.32
C ASN A 160 12.23 -13.46 -7.51
N GLU A 161 10.89 -13.47 -7.43
CA GLU A 161 10.05 -14.05 -8.47
C GLU A 161 9.53 -12.98 -9.40
N VAL A 162 9.77 -13.13 -10.69
CA VAL A 162 9.33 -12.18 -11.73
C VAL A 162 8.02 -12.64 -12.32
N VAL A 163 7.03 -11.74 -12.34
CA VAL A 163 5.82 -11.89 -13.12
C VAL A 163 5.80 -10.82 -14.20
N LYS A 164 5.56 -11.22 -15.44
CA LYS A 164 5.57 -10.31 -16.59
C LYS A 164 4.46 -10.70 -17.55
N LYS A 165 3.69 -9.71 -17.99
CA LYS A 165 2.65 -9.89 -18.99
C LYS A 165 2.47 -8.61 -19.79
N ASP A 166 2.28 -8.76 -21.10
CA ASP A 166 2.03 -7.62 -21.97
C ASP A 166 0.55 -7.23 -21.94
N PHE A 167 0.30 -5.93 -21.82
CA PHE A 167 -1.03 -5.36 -21.92
C PHE A 167 -1.02 -4.16 -22.86
N ILE A 168 -2.07 -4.04 -23.64
CA ILE A 168 -2.36 -2.81 -24.39
C ILE A 168 -3.00 -1.83 -23.41
N VAL A 169 -2.49 -0.60 -23.38
CA VAL A 169 -3.05 0.48 -22.58
C VAL A 169 -3.88 1.39 -23.45
N ASP A 170 -5.09 1.70 -23.01
CA ASP A 170 -5.97 2.65 -23.68
C ASP A 170 -6.56 3.61 -22.64
N TYR A 171 -6.06 4.84 -22.66
CA TYR A 171 -6.55 5.92 -21.78
C TYR A 171 -7.78 6.62 -22.35
N GLY A 172 -8.20 6.27 -23.54
CA GLY A 172 -9.37 6.87 -24.17
C GLY A 172 -9.17 8.31 -24.65
N ASN A 173 -7.95 8.72 -24.92
CA ASN A 173 -7.68 10.03 -25.50
C ASN A 173 -7.99 10.01 -27.01
N LYS A 174 -9.27 10.11 -27.33
CA LYS A 174 -9.76 10.08 -28.72
C LYS A 174 -9.53 11.44 -29.39
N LYS A 175 -8.52 11.50 -30.26
CA LYS A 175 -8.07 12.75 -30.87
C LYS A 175 -9.07 13.36 -31.89
N ASP A 176 -10.07 12.58 -32.30
CA ASP A 176 -11.18 13.07 -33.11
C ASP A 176 -12.20 13.87 -32.29
N ASN A 177 -12.17 13.76 -30.99
CA ASN A 177 -13.08 14.46 -30.13
C ASN A 177 -12.56 15.86 -29.78
N THR A 178 -13.46 16.83 -29.72
CA THR A 178 -13.12 18.19 -29.32
C THR A 178 -12.74 18.26 -27.84
N THR A 179 -13.36 17.42 -27.03
CA THR A 179 -13.14 17.37 -25.59
C THR A 179 -12.79 15.96 -25.16
N THR A 180 -11.65 15.80 -24.54
CA THR A 180 -11.28 14.57 -23.83
C THR A 180 -10.86 14.93 -22.42
N ALA A 181 -11.07 14.03 -21.48
CA ALA A 181 -10.77 14.29 -20.09
C ALA A 181 -10.55 12.98 -19.33
N ALA A 182 -9.81 13.09 -18.24
CA ALA A 182 -9.64 12.00 -17.31
C ALA A 182 -9.33 12.54 -15.91
N VAL A 183 -9.60 11.71 -14.91
CA VAL A 183 -9.02 11.90 -13.59
C VAL A 183 -7.55 11.48 -13.69
N ALA A 184 -6.66 12.43 -13.47
CA ALA A 184 -5.22 12.17 -13.52
C ALA A 184 -4.77 11.33 -12.32
N ASN A 185 -5.23 11.71 -11.13
CA ASN A 185 -4.98 10.99 -9.89
C ASN A 185 -5.94 11.43 -8.79
N VAL A 186 -5.98 10.62 -7.73
CA VAL A 186 -6.64 10.93 -6.47
C VAL A 186 -5.56 11.14 -5.41
N ASP A 187 -5.56 12.32 -4.82
CA ASP A 187 -4.66 12.70 -3.73
C ASP A 187 -5.39 12.52 -2.40
N ASN A 188 -5.14 11.40 -1.72
CA ASN A 188 -5.77 11.09 -0.44
C ASN A 188 -5.18 11.90 0.72
N VAL A 189 -3.99 12.48 0.56
CA VAL A 189 -3.38 13.32 1.59
C VAL A 189 -4.09 14.66 1.65
N ASN A 190 -4.35 15.27 0.49
CA ASN A 190 -5.01 16.57 0.39
C ASN A 190 -6.52 16.44 0.11
N ASN A 191 -7.04 15.23 0.07
CA ASN A 191 -8.45 14.91 -0.15
C ASN A 191 -9.01 15.59 -1.40
N LYS A 192 -8.37 15.34 -2.54
CA LYS A 192 -8.80 15.90 -3.81
C LYS A 192 -8.57 14.97 -4.99
N HIS A 193 -9.42 15.08 -5.99
CA HIS A 193 -9.28 14.44 -7.29
C HIS A 193 -8.72 15.47 -8.27
N ASN A 194 -7.62 15.17 -8.91
CA ASN A 194 -7.02 16.03 -9.94
C ASN A 194 -7.49 15.58 -11.31
N GLU A 195 -8.07 16.50 -12.07
CA GLU A 195 -8.66 16.24 -13.37
C GLU A 195 -7.91 17.02 -14.47
N VAL A 196 -7.78 16.40 -15.63
CA VAL A 196 -7.13 16.97 -16.80
C VAL A 196 -8.10 16.91 -17.99
N VAL A 197 -8.23 18.02 -18.67
CA VAL A 197 -9.13 18.17 -19.83
C VAL A 197 -8.32 18.69 -21.02
N TYR A 198 -8.44 18.01 -22.15
CA TYR A 198 -7.86 18.46 -23.41
C TYR A 198 -8.96 19.05 -24.30
N LEU A 199 -8.75 20.26 -24.74
CA LEU A 199 -9.71 20.97 -25.58
C LEU A 199 -9.13 21.25 -26.96
N ASN A 200 -9.93 20.90 -27.97
CA ASN A 200 -9.67 21.19 -29.39
C ASN A 200 -8.51 20.40 -30.01
N GLN A 201 -8.27 19.15 -29.59
CA GLN A 201 -7.28 18.29 -30.24
C GLN A 201 -7.57 18.05 -31.73
N ASN A 202 -8.84 18.12 -32.11
CA ASN A 202 -9.29 17.87 -33.49
C ASN A 202 -9.21 19.09 -34.43
N ASN A 203 -8.47 20.13 -34.06
CA ASN A 203 -8.19 21.29 -34.88
C ASN A 203 -9.43 22.03 -35.40
N GLN A 204 -10.42 22.22 -34.58
CA GLN A 204 -11.59 23.03 -34.96
C GLN A 204 -11.23 24.52 -34.88
N ASN A 205 -11.98 25.34 -35.66
CA ASN A 205 -11.82 26.80 -35.72
C ASN A 205 -13.12 27.49 -35.29
N PRO A 206 -13.59 27.33 -34.03
CA PRO A 206 -14.83 27.96 -33.61
C PRO A 206 -14.64 29.48 -33.53
N LYS A 207 -15.64 30.21 -33.99
CA LYS A 207 -15.67 31.67 -33.82
C LYS A 207 -15.82 32.04 -32.34
N TYR A 208 -16.47 31.18 -31.58
CA TYR A 208 -16.78 31.39 -30.18
C TYR A 208 -16.84 30.06 -29.45
N ALA A 209 -16.18 29.97 -28.31
CA ALA A 209 -16.16 28.74 -27.51
C ALA A 209 -16.27 29.05 -26.02
N LYS A 210 -17.02 28.22 -25.31
CA LYS A 210 -17.16 28.25 -23.85
C LYS A 210 -16.97 26.86 -23.30
N TYR A 211 -16.22 26.77 -22.22
CA TYR A 211 -16.05 25.56 -21.44
C TYR A 211 -16.83 25.66 -20.15
N PHE A 212 -17.47 24.57 -19.74
CA PHE A 212 -17.97 24.42 -18.41
C PHE A 212 -17.83 22.97 -17.93
N SER A 213 -17.74 22.79 -16.63
CA SER A 213 -17.70 21.50 -15.98
C SER A 213 -18.63 21.49 -14.79
N THR A 214 -19.29 20.36 -14.56
CA THR A 214 -20.21 20.17 -13.43
C THR A 214 -19.78 18.92 -12.67
N VAL A 215 -20.07 18.91 -11.35
CA VAL A 215 -19.69 17.78 -10.50
C VAL A 215 -20.84 17.40 -9.58
N LYS A 216 -21.03 16.09 -9.38
CA LYS A 216 -21.90 15.49 -8.37
C LYS A 216 -21.06 14.81 -7.30
N ASN A 217 -21.51 14.91 -6.05
CA ASN A 217 -20.83 14.34 -4.88
C ASN A 217 -19.43 14.90 -4.65
N GLY A 218 -19.21 16.12 -5.08
CA GLY A 218 -17.95 16.83 -4.91
C GLY A 218 -18.12 18.32 -5.15
N LYS A 219 -17.07 19.07 -4.85
CA LYS A 219 -16.98 20.50 -5.12
C LYS A 219 -15.64 20.84 -5.75
N PHE A 220 -15.66 21.68 -6.76
CA PHE A 220 -14.45 22.26 -7.33
C PHE A 220 -13.76 23.15 -6.30
N ILE A 221 -12.44 23.07 -6.28
CA ILE A 221 -11.61 23.86 -5.35
C ILE A 221 -11.28 25.20 -6.01
N PRO A 222 -11.77 26.34 -5.48
CA PRO A 222 -11.41 27.64 -6.01
C PRO A 222 -9.89 27.86 -5.99
N GLY A 223 -9.36 28.50 -7.05
CA GLY A 223 -7.92 28.72 -7.18
C GLY A 223 -7.14 27.52 -7.75
N GLU A 224 -7.76 26.37 -7.89
CA GLU A 224 -7.14 25.17 -8.49
C GLU A 224 -7.72 24.82 -9.86
N VAL A 225 -8.30 25.78 -10.54
CA VAL A 225 -8.67 25.67 -11.95
C VAL A 225 -7.65 26.46 -12.77
N LYS A 226 -6.93 25.78 -13.64
CA LYS A 226 -5.87 26.40 -14.44
C LYS A 226 -6.07 26.14 -15.91
N VAL A 227 -5.66 27.08 -16.73
CA VAL A 227 -5.75 27.03 -18.20
C VAL A 227 -4.36 27.18 -18.77
N TYR A 228 -3.99 26.25 -19.65
CA TYR A 228 -2.73 26.25 -20.36
C TYR A 228 -2.99 26.29 -21.86
N GLU A 229 -2.36 27.22 -22.57
CA GLU A 229 -2.32 27.23 -24.03
C GLU A 229 -1.28 26.19 -24.47
N VAL A 230 -1.66 25.32 -25.39
CA VAL A 230 -0.75 24.31 -25.95
C VAL A 230 0.06 24.94 -27.08
N THR A 231 1.37 24.99 -26.90
CA THR A 231 2.32 25.51 -27.90
C THR A 231 2.91 24.38 -28.75
N ASP A 232 2.91 23.15 -28.22
CA ASP A 232 3.30 21.93 -28.93
C ASP A 232 2.33 20.81 -28.55
N THR A 233 1.75 20.14 -29.53
CA THR A 233 0.76 19.08 -29.31
C THR A 233 1.30 17.88 -28.56
N ASN A 234 2.61 17.69 -28.49
CA ASN A 234 3.24 16.67 -27.65
C ASN A 234 2.92 16.85 -26.15
N ALA A 235 2.45 18.03 -25.74
CA ALA A 235 1.98 18.24 -24.36
C ALA A 235 0.72 17.42 -24.03
N MET A 236 -0.12 17.14 -25.04
CA MET A 236 -1.40 16.46 -24.86
C MET A 236 -1.23 14.94 -24.91
N VAL A 237 -0.46 14.41 -23.96
CA VAL A 237 -0.13 12.99 -23.89
C VAL A 237 -1.39 12.15 -23.65
N ASP A 238 -1.44 10.96 -24.23
CA ASP A 238 -2.60 10.07 -24.13
C ASP A 238 -2.87 9.63 -22.68
N SER A 239 -1.84 9.56 -21.86
CA SER A 239 -1.96 9.15 -20.46
C SER A 239 -2.62 10.19 -19.55
N PHE A 240 -2.99 11.37 -20.05
CA PHE A 240 -3.52 12.48 -19.26
C PHE A 240 -2.60 12.89 -18.10
N ASN A 241 -1.29 12.80 -18.31
CA ASN A 241 -0.27 13.25 -17.38
C ASN A 241 0.68 14.25 -18.07
N PRO A 242 0.16 15.40 -18.51
CA PRO A 242 0.98 16.38 -19.23
C PRO A 242 2.05 16.99 -18.33
N ASP A 243 3.23 17.28 -18.90
CA ASP A 243 4.25 18.08 -18.23
C ASP A 243 3.92 19.58 -18.39
N LEU A 244 3.25 20.11 -17.37
CA LEU A 244 2.80 21.52 -17.36
C LEU A 244 3.91 22.52 -17.04
N ASN A 245 5.13 22.05 -16.75
CA ASN A 245 6.30 22.88 -16.54
C ASN A 245 7.21 22.96 -17.77
N SER A 246 6.83 22.29 -18.86
CA SER A 246 7.59 22.30 -20.10
C SER A 246 7.27 23.54 -20.96
N SER A 247 8.10 23.79 -21.96
CA SER A 247 7.85 24.82 -22.98
C SER A 247 6.72 24.48 -23.95
N ASN A 248 6.15 23.27 -23.86
CA ASN A 248 5.03 22.80 -24.71
C ASN A 248 3.70 23.40 -24.31
N VAL A 249 3.65 24.09 -23.18
CA VAL A 249 2.45 24.79 -22.69
C VAL A 249 2.84 26.15 -22.12
N LYS A 250 1.83 27.04 -22.10
CA LYS A 250 1.93 28.36 -21.46
C LYS A 250 0.75 28.56 -20.54
N ASP A 251 1.00 28.89 -19.27
CA ASP A 251 -0.05 29.19 -18.32
C ASP A 251 -0.74 30.52 -18.69
N VAL A 252 -2.00 30.44 -19.03
CA VAL A 252 -2.85 31.57 -19.42
C VAL A 252 -4.05 31.72 -18.48
N THR A 253 -3.95 31.18 -17.28
CA THR A 253 -5.06 31.17 -16.32
C THR A 253 -5.57 32.58 -16.03
N SER A 254 -4.67 33.55 -15.83
CA SER A 254 -5.07 34.93 -15.55
C SER A 254 -5.79 35.59 -16.70
N GLN A 255 -5.44 35.23 -17.95
CA GLN A 255 -6.10 35.75 -19.14
C GLN A 255 -7.56 35.32 -19.22
N PHE A 256 -7.85 34.05 -18.89
CA PHE A 256 -9.20 33.47 -19.02
C PHE A 256 -10.00 33.54 -17.72
N ALA A 257 -9.36 33.79 -16.60
CA ALA A 257 -9.99 33.97 -15.28
C ALA A 257 -11.09 32.96 -15.01
N PRO A 258 -10.77 31.65 -14.87
CA PRO A 258 -11.77 30.62 -14.61
C PRO A 258 -12.65 30.97 -13.43
N LYS A 259 -13.95 30.66 -13.53
CA LYS A 259 -14.91 30.93 -12.46
C LYS A 259 -15.41 29.62 -11.87
N VAL A 260 -15.39 29.54 -10.55
CA VAL A 260 -16.06 28.49 -9.79
C VAL A 260 -17.33 29.09 -9.19
N SER A 261 -18.46 28.40 -9.36
CA SER A 261 -19.73 28.84 -8.78
C SER A 261 -19.67 28.92 -7.26
N ALA A 262 -20.57 29.75 -6.66
CA ALA A 262 -20.58 29.92 -5.20
C ALA A 262 -20.80 28.62 -4.44
N ASP A 263 -21.58 27.69 -4.99
CA ASP A 263 -21.83 26.37 -4.41
C ASP A 263 -20.74 25.33 -4.75
N GLY A 264 -19.74 25.72 -5.56
CA GLY A 264 -18.62 24.83 -5.93
C GLY A 264 -18.96 23.74 -6.93
N THR A 265 -20.15 23.74 -7.53
CA THR A 265 -20.60 22.65 -8.39
C THR A 265 -20.36 22.87 -9.87
N ARG A 266 -19.86 24.05 -10.25
CA ARG A 266 -19.66 24.41 -11.66
C ARG A 266 -18.39 25.24 -11.85
N VAL A 267 -17.68 24.93 -12.93
CA VAL A 267 -16.58 25.74 -13.49
C VAL A 267 -17.05 26.32 -14.81
N ASP A 268 -16.77 27.59 -15.07
CA ASP A 268 -16.99 28.25 -16.35
C ASP A 268 -15.70 28.93 -16.80
N ILE A 269 -15.35 28.73 -18.09
CA ILE A 269 -14.26 29.42 -18.76
C ILE A 269 -14.77 29.90 -20.13
N ASN A 270 -14.73 31.21 -20.34
CA ASN A 270 -15.08 31.78 -21.62
C ASN A 270 -13.84 31.96 -22.49
N PHE A 271 -13.68 31.09 -23.49
CA PHE A 271 -12.58 31.19 -24.43
C PHE A 271 -12.82 32.24 -25.52
N ALA A 272 -14.07 32.73 -25.65
CA ALA A 272 -14.45 33.69 -26.66
C ALA A 272 -13.98 33.23 -28.06
N SER A 273 -13.23 34.07 -28.78
CA SER A 273 -12.68 33.75 -30.11
C SER A 273 -11.27 33.17 -30.08
N SER A 274 -10.73 32.83 -28.88
CA SER A 274 -9.33 32.45 -28.74
C SER A 274 -8.97 31.09 -29.38
N MET A 275 -9.96 30.22 -29.66
CA MET A 275 -9.73 28.95 -30.35
C MET A 275 -9.70 29.07 -31.85
N ALA A 276 -9.88 30.25 -32.40
CA ALA A 276 -9.68 30.49 -33.83
C ALA A 276 -8.24 30.06 -34.22
N ASN A 277 -8.09 29.63 -35.46
CA ASN A 277 -6.82 29.10 -35.97
C ASN A 277 -6.35 27.81 -35.31
N GLY A 278 -7.27 27.04 -34.72
CA GLY A 278 -6.97 25.71 -34.19
C GLY A 278 -6.24 25.70 -32.86
N LYS A 279 -6.23 26.79 -32.11
CA LYS A 279 -5.60 26.81 -30.78
C LYS A 279 -6.20 25.76 -29.85
N LYS A 280 -5.35 25.16 -29.07
CA LYS A 280 -5.67 24.07 -28.14
C LYS A 280 -5.32 24.46 -26.72
N TYR A 281 -6.09 23.93 -25.77
CA TYR A 281 -5.90 24.24 -24.36
C TYR A 281 -5.95 22.97 -23.53
N ILE A 282 -5.21 23.01 -22.41
CA ILE A 282 -5.34 22.05 -21.33
C ILE A 282 -5.93 22.77 -20.14
N VAL A 283 -7.01 22.22 -19.59
CA VAL A 283 -7.59 22.68 -18.32
C VAL A 283 -7.26 21.67 -17.25
N THR A 284 -6.78 22.13 -16.12
CA THR A 284 -6.67 21.32 -14.90
C THR A 284 -7.62 21.86 -13.85
N GLN A 285 -8.27 20.96 -13.14
CA GLN A 285 -9.20 21.30 -12.08
C GLN A 285 -9.15 20.25 -10.99
N ALA A 286 -9.43 20.65 -9.76
CA ALA A 286 -9.43 19.76 -8.62
C ALA A 286 -10.80 19.73 -7.97
N VAL A 287 -11.21 18.54 -7.53
CA VAL A 287 -12.50 18.28 -6.88
C VAL A 287 -12.26 17.74 -5.49
N ARG A 288 -12.93 18.31 -4.50
CA ARG A 288 -12.98 17.75 -3.15
C ARG A 288 -14.27 16.93 -3.00
N PRO A 289 -14.17 15.61 -2.69
CA PRO A 289 -15.36 14.80 -2.47
C PRO A 289 -16.20 15.32 -1.32
N THR A 290 -17.52 15.19 -1.45
CA THR A 290 -18.49 15.52 -0.40
C THR A 290 -19.38 14.30 -0.14
N GLY A 291 -19.22 13.65 0.99
CA GLY A 291 -20.01 12.46 1.33
C GLY A 291 -19.47 11.17 0.74
N THR A 292 -20.33 10.16 0.62
CA THR A 292 -19.96 8.76 0.34
C THR A 292 -20.24 8.29 -1.09
N GLY A 293 -20.91 9.11 -1.91
CA GLY A 293 -21.21 8.76 -3.31
C GLY A 293 -20.00 8.88 -4.21
N ASN A 294 -20.04 8.17 -5.34
CA ASN A 294 -19.04 8.33 -6.38
C ASN A 294 -19.03 9.76 -6.89
N VAL A 295 -17.84 10.33 -7.05
CA VAL A 295 -17.69 11.65 -7.65
C VAL A 295 -17.86 11.52 -9.16
N TYR A 296 -18.83 12.24 -9.69
CA TYR A 296 -19.14 12.24 -11.12
C TYR A 296 -18.94 13.65 -11.68
N THR A 297 -18.06 13.77 -12.67
CA THR A 297 -17.75 15.05 -13.32
C THR A 297 -18.09 15.00 -14.81
N GLU A 298 -18.73 16.05 -15.28
CA GLU A 298 -18.96 16.26 -16.71
C GLU A 298 -18.13 17.44 -17.20
N TYR A 299 -17.65 17.33 -18.44
CA TYR A 299 -16.83 18.34 -19.11
C TYR A 299 -17.48 18.69 -20.44
N TRP A 300 -17.67 19.97 -20.68
CA TRP A 300 -18.42 20.46 -21.84
C TRP A 300 -17.65 21.57 -22.54
N LEU A 301 -17.45 21.43 -23.83
CA LEU A 301 -17.07 22.56 -24.68
C LEU A 301 -18.23 22.84 -25.62
N THR A 302 -18.82 24.02 -25.50
CA THR A 302 -19.81 24.53 -26.45
C THR A 302 -19.13 25.48 -27.40
N ARG A 303 -19.49 25.42 -28.66
CA ARG A 303 -18.90 26.26 -29.71
C ARG A 303 -19.91 26.56 -30.78
N ASP A 304 -19.78 27.72 -31.41
CA ASP A 304 -20.67 28.11 -32.48
C ASP A 304 -20.47 27.25 -33.72
N GLY A 305 -21.52 27.12 -34.49
CA GLY A 305 -21.52 26.34 -35.70
C GLY A 305 -20.88 27.03 -36.89
N THR A 306 -20.61 28.30 -36.88
CA THR A 306 -19.92 29.08 -37.93
C THR A 306 -20.43 30.48 -38.10
N THR A 307 -21.73 30.74 -37.98
CA THR A 307 -22.34 32.02 -38.32
C THR A 307 -23.20 32.64 -37.22
N ASN A 308 -23.54 31.85 -36.18
CA ASN A 308 -24.46 32.27 -35.14
C ASN A 308 -24.02 31.72 -33.78
N THR A 309 -23.95 32.60 -32.77
CA THR A 309 -23.55 32.23 -31.39
C THR A 309 -24.57 31.33 -30.68
N ASN A 310 -25.79 31.20 -31.20
CA ASN A 310 -26.77 30.26 -30.69
C ASN A 310 -26.69 28.87 -31.33
N ASP A 311 -25.93 28.74 -32.39
CA ASP A 311 -25.73 27.50 -33.13
C ASP A 311 -24.43 26.87 -32.67
N PHE A 312 -24.49 25.85 -31.80
CA PHE A 312 -23.28 25.33 -31.19
C PHE A 312 -23.21 23.81 -31.25
N TYR A 313 -21.99 23.32 -31.30
CA TYR A 313 -21.65 21.93 -31.06
C TYR A 313 -21.27 21.72 -29.62
N ARG A 314 -21.58 20.52 -29.10
CA ARG A 314 -21.20 20.12 -27.76
C ARG A 314 -20.20 19.01 -27.79
N GLY A 315 -19.00 19.27 -27.31
CA GLY A 315 -18.05 18.21 -26.99
C GLY A 315 -18.19 17.85 -25.52
N THR A 316 -18.56 16.61 -25.24
CA THR A 316 -18.80 16.17 -23.86
C THR A 316 -17.95 14.98 -23.47
N LYS A 317 -17.59 14.92 -22.20
CA LYS A 317 -16.94 13.78 -21.57
C LYS A 317 -17.44 13.69 -20.13
N SER A 318 -17.41 12.50 -19.55
CA SER A 318 -17.69 12.29 -18.13
C SER A 318 -16.64 11.38 -17.50
N THR A 319 -16.41 11.56 -16.22
CA THR A 319 -15.56 10.70 -15.39
C THR A 319 -16.28 10.31 -14.11
N THR A 320 -16.04 9.09 -13.67
CA THR A 320 -16.52 8.60 -12.38
C THR A 320 -15.34 7.98 -11.66
N VAL A 321 -15.18 8.32 -10.37
CA VAL A 321 -14.12 7.72 -9.55
C VAL A 321 -14.75 6.61 -8.71
N SER A 322 -14.21 5.40 -8.84
CA SER A 322 -14.49 4.26 -7.97
C SER A 322 -13.18 3.66 -7.47
N TYR A 323 -13.24 3.00 -6.32
CA TYR A 323 -12.07 2.45 -5.65
C TYR A 323 -12.18 0.93 -5.56
N LEU A 324 -11.04 0.26 -5.77
CA LEU A 324 -10.86 -1.15 -5.49
C LEU A 324 -9.78 -1.30 -4.42
N ASN A 325 -10.01 -2.22 -3.50
CA ASN A 325 -9.08 -2.49 -2.41
C ASN A 325 -8.34 -3.81 -2.66
N GLY A 326 -7.07 -3.84 -2.25
CA GLY A 326 -6.32 -5.06 -2.14
C GLY A 326 -6.70 -5.85 -0.89
N SER A 327 -6.26 -7.09 -0.84
CA SER A 327 -6.46 -7.96 0.31
C SER A 327 -5.23 -8.83 0.55
N SER A 328 -5.13 -9.38 1.74
CA SER A 328 -4.06 -10.31 2.08
C SER A 328 -4.55 -11.32 3.12
N THR A 329 -3.91 -12.48 3.13
CA THR A 329 -4.16 -13.55 4.09
C THR A 329 -2.84 -14.10 4.59
N ALA A 330 -2.82 -14.63 5.80
CA ALA A 330 -1.71 -15.44 6.30
C ALA A 330 -2.19 -16.30 7.46
N GLN A 331 -1.55 -17.43 7.61
CA GLN A 331 -1.73 -18.34 8.73
C GLN A 331 -0.43 -19.10 9.00
N GLY A 332 -0.28 -19.60 10.18
CA GLY A 332 0.87 -20.40 10.56
C GLY A 332 0.59 -21.21 11.80
N ASP A 333 1.50 -22.11 12.10
CA ASP A 333 1.46 -22.92 13.31
C ASP A 333 2.03 -22.12 14.47
N ASN A 334 1.36 -22.14 15.61
CA ASN A 334 1.80 -21.45 16.81
C ASN A 334 2.66 -22.41 17.65
N PRO A 335 4.01 -22.40 17.50
CA PRO A 335 4.86 -23.30 18.24
C PRO A 335 4.83 -22.93 19.72
N THR A 336 4.85 -23.96 20.57
CA THR A 336 4.99 -23.79 22.01
C THR A 336 6.33 -24.31 22.47
N TYR A 337 6.81 -23.74 23.55
CA TYR A 337 8.12 -24.02 24.13
C TYR A 337 7.96 -24.50 25.56
N SER A 338 8.96 -25.24 26.03
CA SER A 338 9.07 -25.63 27.44
C SER A 338 10.23 -24.90 28.09
N LEU A 339 10.05 -24.54 29.32
CA LEU A 339 11.06 -23.91 30.16
C LEU A 339 11.18 -24.72 31.47
N GLY A 340 12.36 -25.20 31.77
CA GLY A 340 12.56 -25.99 32.97
C GLY A 340 14.02 -26.08 33.34
N ASP A 341 14.25 -26.53 34.60
CA ASP A 341 15.56 -26.73 35.18
C ASP A 341 15.42 -27.50 36.51
N TYR A 342 16.44 -27.47 37.32
CA TYR A 342 16.49 -28.17 38.59
C TYR A 342 16.77 -27.21 39.75
N VAL A 343 16.16 -27.49 40.86
CA VAL A 343 16.50 -26.91 42.17
C VAL A 343 17.23 -27.98 42.97
N TRP A 344 18.39 -27.64 43.51
CA TRP A 344 19.24 -28.61 44.23
C TRP A 344 19.85 -28.02 45.52
N LEU A 345 20.35 -28.89 46.32
CA LEU A 345 21.10 -28.53 47.51
C LEU A 345 22.58 -28.34 47.14
N ASP A 346 23.06 -27.09 47.17
CA ASP A 346 24.44 -26.73 46.85
C ASP A 346 25.34 -26.85 48.10
N LYS A 347 25.90 -28.03 48.28
CA LYS A 347 26.65 -28.34 49.52
C LYS A 347 27.96 -27.57 49.60
N ASN A 348 28.64 -27.34 48.50
CA ASN A 348 29.93 -26.67 48.45
C ASN A 348 29.84 -25.18 48.03
N LYS A 349 28.65 -24.67 47.83
CA LYS A 349 28.37 -23.25 47.53
C LYS A 349 29.08 -22.74 46.28
N ASN A 350 29.28 -23.60 45.28
CA ASN A 350 29.98 -23.26 44.04
C ASN A 350 29.01 -22.81 42.90
N GLY A 351 27.69 -22.86 43.10
CA GLY A 351 26.70 -22.52 42.11
C GLY A 351 26.51 -23.54 40.97
N VAL A 352 27.16 -24.69 41.06
CA VAL A 352 27.11 -25.79 40.09
C VAL A 352 26.62 -27.06 40.78
N GLN A 353 25.70 -27.79 40.15
CA GLN A 353 25.21 -29.06 40.69
C GLN A 353 26.23 -30.15 40.40
N ASP A 354 26.92 -30.59 41.48
CA ASP A 354 27.87 -31.70 41.42
C ASP A 354 27.13 -33.04 41.54
N ASP A 355 27.84 -34.15 41.23
CA ASP A 355 27.24 -35.50 41.17
C ASP A 355 26.61 -35.96 42.48
N ASP A 356 27.15 -35.52 43.65
CA ASP A 356 26.64 -35.88 44.99
C ASP A 356 25.57 -34.90 45.51
N GLU A 357 25.24 -33.90 44.78
CA GLU A 357 24.23 -32.91 45.18
C GLU A 357 22.85 -33.28 44.67
N LYS A 358 21.92 -33.43 45.60
CA LYS A 358 20.57 -33.90 45.30
C LYS A 358 19.63 -32.78 44.96
N GLY A 359 18.65 -33.08 44.10
CA GLY A 359 17.52 -32.22 43.85
C GLY A 359 16.67 -31.94 45.09
N LEU A 360 16.06 -30.80 45.15
CA LEU A 360 15.20 -30.36 46.22
C LEU A 360 13.74 -30.41 45.79
N ALA A 361 12.99 -31.36 46.35
CA ALA A 361 11.56 -31.51 46.03
C ALA A 361 10.72 -30.50 46.81
N GLY A 362 9.53 -30.24 46.33
CA GLY A 362 8.51 -29.45 47.01
C GLY A 362 8.73 -27.95 46.99
N VAL A 363 9.63 -27.45 46.17
CA VAL A 363 9.86 -25.99 46.02
C VAL A 363 8.84 -25.42 45.07
N TYR A 364 8.16 -24.34 45.43
CA TYR A 364 7.24 -23.61 44.55
C TYR A 364 8.03 -22.77 43.57
N VAL A 365 7.68 -22.90 42.30
CA VAL A 365 8.28 -22.16 41.18
C VAL A 365 7.18 -21.46 40.44
N THR A 366 7.30 -20.16 40.30
CA THR A 366 6.30 -19.30 39.63
C THR A 366 6.85 -18.74 38.34
N LEU A 367 6.08 -18.88 37.27
CA LEU A 367 6.38 -18.30 35.95
C LEU A 367 5.62 -16.96 35.82
N LYS A 368 6.34 -15.91 35.47
CA LYS A 368 5.78 -14.59 35.20
C LYS A 368 6.12 -14.11 33.80
N ASP A 369 5.21 -13.31 33.22
CA ASP A 369 5.46 -12.66 31.91
C ASP A 369 6.32 -11.39 32.09
N SER A 370 6.60 -10.71 30.98
CA SER A 370 7.38 -9.46 30.96
C SER A 370 6.72 -8.30 31.72
N ASN A 371 5.42 -8.38 31.98
CA ASN A 371 4.66 -7.41 32.77
C ASN A 371 4.57 -7.80 34.23
N ASN A 372 5.36 -8.78 34.70
CA ASN A 372 5.38 -9.29 36.05
C ASN A 372 4.05 -9.95 36.48
N ARG A 373 3.27 -10.43 35.53
CA ARG A 373 2.01 -11.13 35.79
C ARG A 373 2.28 -12.63 35.96
N GLU A 374 1.75 -13.24 37.02
CA GLU A 374 1.85 -14.68 37.23
C GLU A 374 1.06 -15.43 36.15
N LEU A 375 1.73 -16.37 35.48
CA LEU A 375 1.14 -17.20 34.41
C LEU A 375 0.86 -18.63 34.92
N GLN A 376 1.84 -19.26 35.58
CA GLN A 376 1.77 -20.63 36.08
C GLN A 376 2.57 -20.75 37.37
N ARG A 377 2.20 -21.75 38.19
CA ARG A 377 2.97 -22.15 39.33
C ARG A 377 3.07 -23.66 39.37
N VAL A 378 4.29 -24.17 39.57
CA VAL A 378 4.56 -25.60 39.71
C VAL A 378 5.37 -25.85 40.96
N THR A 379 5.44 -27.12 41.36
CA THR A 379 6.24 -27.57 42.49
C THR A 379 7.31 -28.53 41.94
N THR A 380 8.54 -28.42 42.42
CA THR A 380 9.62 -29.34 42.03
C THR A 380 9.28 -30.76 42.40
N ASP A 381 9.69 -31.72 41.57
CA ASP A 381 9.51 -33.15 41.81
C ASP A 381 10.60 -33.73 42.73
N GLN A 382 10.62 -35.04 42.87
CA GLN A 382 11.57 -35.75 43.74
C GLN A 382 13.03 -35.52 43.34
N SER A 383 13.29 -35.24 42.07
CA SER A 383 14.65 -34.94 41.59
C SER A 383 14.97 -33.44 41.56
N GLY A 384 14.04 -32.62 42.07
CA GLY A 384 14.18 -31.17 42.04
C GLY A 384 13.83 -30.51 40.72
N HIS A 385 13.28 -31.26 39.79
CA HIS A 385 12.93 -30.76 38.45
C HIS A 385 11.63 -29.96 38.49
N TYR A 386 11.61 -28.85 37.75
CA TYR A 386 10.39 -28.12 37.43
C TYR A 386 10.34 -27.90 35.91
N GLN A 387 9.13 -27.76 35.35
CA GLN A 387 8.92 -27.49 33.94
C GLN A 387 7.61 -26.78 33.71
N PHE A 388 7.67 -25.77 32.88
CA PHE A 388 6.50 -25.08 32.29
C PHE A 388 6.43 -25.44 30.82
N ASP A 389 5.25 -25.90 30.35
CA ASP A 389 5.01 -26.33 29.01
C ASP A 389 4.07 -25.35 28.30
N ASN A 390 3.97 -25.49 26.99
CA ASN A 390 3.03 -24.74 26.13
C ASN A 390 3.24 -23.22 26.20
N LEU A 391 4.49 -22.77 26.32
CA LEU A 391 4.83 -21.37 26.34
C LEU A 391 4.99 -20.82 24.93
N GLN A 392 4.43 -19.64 24.69
CA GLN A 392 4.68 -18.90 23.48
C GLN A 392 6.04 -18.20 23.54
N ASN A 393 6.60 -17.85 22.38
CA ASN A 393 7.83 -17.09 22.31
C ASN A 393 7.68 -15.77 23.08
N GLY A 394 8.61 -15.46 23.96
CA GLY A 394 8.55 -14.27 24.80
C GLY A 394 9.63 -14.28 25.88
N THR A 395 9.59 -13.27 26.73
CA THR A 395 10.47 -13.11 27.87
C THR A 395 9.72 -13.50 29.14
N TYR A 396 10.33 -14.38 29.94
CA TYR A 396 9.73 -14.89 31.16
C TYR A 396 10.69 -14.76 32.34
N THR A 397 10.11 -14.55 33.52
CA THR A 397 10.83 -14.59 34.78
C THR A 397 10.37 -15.81 35.58
N VAL A 398 11.30 -16.55 36.11
CA VAL A 398 11.03 -17.69 37.00
C VAL A 398 11.43 -17.29 38.40
N GLU A 399 10.47 -17.37 39.34
CA GLU A 399 10.68 -17.07 40.76
C GLU A 399 10.56 -18.32 41.60
N PHE A 400 11.47 -18.48 42.55
CA PHE A 400 11.50 -19.60 43.48
C PHE A 400 11.12 -19.15 44.88
N ALA A 401 10.23 -19.88 45.51
CA ALA A 401 9.96 -19.70 46.92
C ALA A 401 11.07 -20.44 47.70
N ILE A 402 11.97 -19.69 48.31
CA ILE A 402 13.08 -20.26 49.06
C ILE A 402 12.54 -20.93 50.32
N PRO A 403 12.74 -22.25 50.54
CA PRO A 403 12.27 -22.92 51.72
C PRO A 403 12.92 -22.37 52.98
N ASP A 404 12.25 -22.54 54.11
CA ASP A 404 12.79 -22.18 55.41
C ASP A 404 14.14 -22.88 55.67
N ASN A 405 15.06 -22.18 56.34
CA ASN A 405 16.41 -22.66 56.63
C ASN A 405 17.33 -22.84 55.43
N TYR A 406 16.97 -22.29 54.29
CA TYR A 406 17.82 -22.29 53.09
C TYR A 406 18.10 -20.86 52.61
N THR A 407 19.21 -20.68 51.97
CA THR A 407 19.59 -19.41 51.37
C THR A 407 19.98 -19.61 49.90
N PRO A 408 19.73 -18.60 49.01
CA PRO A 408 20.15 -18.71 47.63
C PRO A 408 21.68 -18.81 47.50
N SER A 409 22.15 -19.64 46.53
CA SER A 409 23.54 -19.72 46.16
C SER A 409 23.84 -18.80 44.98
N PRO A 410 25.09 -18.46 44.73
CA PRO A 410 25.51 -17.67 43.56
C PRO A 410 25.05 -18.19 42.21
#